data_6c27b456c4aecb245065df04b57bf3c6
#
_entry.id   6c27b456c4aecb245065df04b57bf3c6
#
_cell.length_a   1.000
_cell.length_b   1.000
_cell.length_c   1.000
_cell.angle_alpha   90.00
_cell.angle_beta   90.00
_cell.angle_gamma   90.00
#
_symmetry.space_group_name_H-M   'P 1'
#
loop_
_entity.id
_entity.type
_entity.pdbx_description
1 polymer ?
#
loop_
_entity_poly.entity_id
_entity_poly.type
_entity_poly.pdbx_seq_one_letter_code
_entity_poly.pdbx_strand_id
1 'polypeptide(L)'
;MLTLESFGQRIRSLRIELNLTQQELADQMFVSRKTIGNWESGNRLPDISMLSRLARHLGVETYELLDAMYDGEDDSPIVIVVEKEQSILNSFVQLISDTLPDAQVFGFDTFTEAHRFANENRVSVAFIDVELHEDSGFILAKLLQNISPRTNIVFLTRNFSQADAAWEIHPSGCVEMPLTAEKIRQETANLRYPVRNLK
;
A
#
# COMPACT_ATOMS: atom_id res chain seq x y z
N MET A 1 -13.68 2.32 -8.53
CA MET A 1 -13.97 2.29 -9.99
C MET A 1 -12.72 2.75 -10.72
N LEU A 2 -12.26 2.04 -11.78
CA LEU A 2 -11.09 2.46 -12.57
C LEU A 2 -11.40 3.81 -13.22
N THR A 3 -10.64 4.86 -12.89
CA THR A 3 -10.81 6.16 -13.52
C THR A 3 -9.61 6.47 -14.41
N LEU A 4 -9.84 6.64 -15.71
CA LEU A 4 -8.82 7.05 -16.67
C LEU A 4 -8.34 8.48 -16.38
N GLU A 5 -9.17 9.27 -15.71
CA GLU A 5 -8.90 10.65 -15.34
C GLU A 5 -7.82 10.74 -14.25
N SER A 6 -7.88 9.92 -13.20
CA SER A 6 -6.87 9.90 -12.14
C SER A 6 -5.50 9.45 -12.66
N PHE A 7 -5.46 8.47 -13.55
CA PHE A 7 -4.24 8.07 -14.25
C PHE A 7 -3.62 9.23 -15.04
N GLY A 8 -4.44 9.96 -15.81
CA GLY A 8 -3.98 11.09 -16.59
C GLY A 8 -3.48 12.24 -15.72
N GLN A 9 -4.17 12.53 -14.62
CA GLN A 9 -3.75 13.53 -13.63
C GLN A 9 -2.41 13.13 -12.97
N ARG A 10 -2.19 11.85 -12.69
CA ARG A 10 -0.93 11.38 -12.10
C ARG A 10 0.24 11.57 -13.07
N ILE A 11 0.10 11.22 -14.35
CA ILE A 11 1.12 11.48 -15.38
C ILE A 11 1.45 12.98 -15.42
N ARG A 12 0.41 13.82 -15.45
CA ARG A 12 0.56 15.27 -15.50
C ARG A 12 1.32 15.80 -14.28
N SER A 13 0.98 15.36 -13.08
CA SER A 13 1.66 15.77 -11.83
C SER A 13 3.14 15.41 -11.86
N LEU A 14 3.47 14.14 -12.17
CA LEU A 14 4.86 13.67 -12.26
C LEU A 14 5.67 14.43 -13.31
N ARG A 15 5.07 14.70 -14.47
CA ARG A 15 5.72 15.51 -15.50
C ARG A 15 6.03 16.93 -15.01
N ILE A 16 5.09 17.57 -14.31
CA ILE A 16 5.26 18.91 -13.74
C ILE A 16 6.33 18.92 -12.65
N GLU A 17 6.36 17.90 -11.78
CA GLU A 17 7.41 17.72 -10.76
C GLU A 17 8.82 17.66 -11.38
N LEU A 18 8.94 17.06 -12.56
CA LEU A 18 10.18 17.01 -13.34
C LEU A 18 10.43 18.28 -14.18
N ASN A 19 9.57 19.31 -14.07
CA ASN A 19 9.63 20.54 -14.86
C ASN A 19 9.60 20.31 -16.38
N LEU A 20 8.95 19.24 -16.85
CA LEU A 20 8.83 18.93 -18.27
C LEU A 20 7.55 19.52 -18.86
N THR A 21 7.65 20.02 -20.09
CA THR A 21 6.48 20.32 -20.92
C THR A 21 5.92 19.04 -21.55
N GLN A 22 4.67 19.06 -22.02
CA GLN A 22 4.12 17.94 -22.79
C GLN A 22 4.94 17.62 -24.04
N GLN A 23 5.55 18.63 -24.66
CA GLN A 23 6.39 18.45 -25.84
C GLN A 23 7.68 17.72 -25.49
N GLU A 24 8.37 18.14 -24.44
CA GLU A 24 9.63 17.52 -23.99
C GLU A 24 9.42 16.05 -23.59
N LEU A 25 8.34 15.75 -22.84
CA LEU A 25 8.02 14.35 -22.52
C LEU A 25 7.69 13.56 -23.79
N ALA A 26 6.98 14.15 -24.75
CA ALA A 26 6.66 13.51 -26.03
C ALA A 26 7.92 13.20 -26.83
N ASP A 27 8.88 14.12 -26.88
CA ASP A 27 10.16 13.95 -27.57
C ASP A 27 10.99 12.82 -26.92
N GLN A 28 11.08 12.78 -25.59
CA GLN A 28 11.74 11.71 -24.85
C GLN A 28 11.09 10.33 -25.08
N MET A 29 9.76 10.33 -25.20
CA MET A 29 8.96 9.11 -25.43
C MET A 29 8.88 8.70 -26.91
N PHE A 30 9.40 9.53 -27.86
CA PHE A 30 9.26 9.35 -29.30
C PHE A 30 7.78 9.20 -29.73
N VAL A 31 6.92 10.03 -29.17
CA VAL A 31 5.50 10.11 -29.51
C VAL A 31 5.10 11.55 -29.85
N SER A 32 3.86 11.75 -30.32
CA SER A 32 3.37 13.10 -30.55
C SER A 32 2.96 13.78 -29.24
N ARG A 33 3.08 15.13 -29.16
CA ARG A 33 2.53 15.91 -28.05
C ARG A 33 1.05 15.59 -27.81
N LYS A 34 0.27 15.37 -28.89
CA LYS A 34 -1.14 14.99 -28.82
C LYS A 34 -1.32 13.66 -28.09
N THR A 35 -0.39 12.73 -28.25
CA THR A 35 -0.42 11.44 -27.54
C THR A 35 -0.30 11.64 -26.03
N ILE A 36 0.67 12.46 -25.59
CA ILE A 36 0.82 12.82 -24.16
C ILE A 36 -0.43 13.53 -23.65
N GLY A 37 -0.97 14.50 -24.40
CA GLY A 37 -2.19 15.20 -24.04
C GLY A 37 -3.39 14.26 -23.87
N ASN A 38 -3.53 13.24 -24.72
CA ASN A 38 -4.58 12.23 -24.63
C ASN A 38 -4.40 11.32 -23.39
N TRP A 39 -3.16 10.99 -23.02
CA TRP A 39 -2.88 10.22 -21.81
C TRP A 39 -3.19 11.05 -20.55
N GLU A 40 -2.76 12.30 -20.50
CA GLU A 40 -2.99 13.20 -19.37
C GLU A 40 -4.47 13.60 -19.19
N SER A 41 -5.24 13.60 -20.25
CA SER A 41 -6.69 13.86 -20.20
C SER A 41 -7.55 12.62 -19.96
N GLY A 42 -6.93 11.43 -19.85
CA GLY A 42 -7.65 10.18 -19.70
C GLY A 42 -8.41 9.72 -20.95
N ASN A 43 -8.23 10.39 -22.10
CA ASN A 43 -8.93 10.00 -23.33
C ASN A 43 -8.41 8.69 -23.95
N ARG A 44 -7.18 8.33 -23.62
CA ARG A 44 -6.53 7.10 -24.10
C ARG A 44 -5.46 6.66 -23.10
N LEU A 45 -5.33 5.34 -22.92
CA LEU A 45 -4.20 4.75 -22.18
C LEU A 45 -3.02 4.46 -23.11
N PRO A 46 -1.78 4.53 -22.60
CA PRO A 46 -0.63 3.93 -23.24
C PRO A 46 -0.81 2.40 -23.29
N ASP A 47 -0.24 1.75 -24.29
CA ASP A 47 -0.10 0.29 -24.27
C ASP A 47 0.94 -0.14 -23.21
N ILE A 48 1.02 -1.45 -22.92
CA ILE A 48 1.88 -1.98 -21.85
C ILE A 48 3.35 -1.60 -22.07
N SER A 49 3.83 -1.60 -23.31
CA SER A 49 5.21 -1.26 -23.63
C SER A 49 5.49 0.24 -23.41
N MET A 50 4.54 1.08 -23.77
CA MET A 50 4.60 2.52 -23.55
C MET A 50 4.44 2.88 -22.08
N LEU A 51 3.62 2.14 -21.33
CA LEU A 51 3.43 2.35 -19.88
C LEU A 51 4.74 2.17 -19.11
N SER A 52 5.48 1.08 -19.37
CA SER A 52 6.77 0.84 -18.72
C SER A 52 7.84 1.88 -19.10
N ARG A 53 7.84 2.36 -20.35
CA ARG A 53 8.71 3.45 -20.77
C ARG A 53 8.33 4.77 -20.12
N LEU A 54 7.04 5.09 -20.05
CA LEU A 54 6.52 6.29 -19.40
C LEU A 54 6.92 6.34 -17.92
N ALA A 55 6.71 5.25 -17.18
CA ALA A 55 7.11 5.14 -15.79
C ALA A 55 8.60 5.44 -15.60
N ARG A 56 9.47 4.85 -16.43
CA ARG A 56 10.91 5.08 -16.39
C ARG A 56 11.29 6.54 -16.66
N HIS A 57 10.66 7.20 -17.63
CA HIS A 57 10.91 8.62 -17.93
C HIS A 57 10.39 9.55 -16.83
N LEU A 58 9.32 9.16 -16.16
CA LEU A 58 8.76 9.90 -15.03
C LEU A 58 9.44 9.57 -13.68
N GLY A 59 10.42 8.66 -13.67
CA GLY A 59 11.19 8.29 -12.47
C GLY A 59 10.39 7.51 -11.43
N VAL A 60 9.35 6.78 -11.87
CA VAL A 60 8.49 5.95 -11.00
C VAL A 60 8.43 4.51 -11.50
N GLU A 61 7.98 3.61 -10.65
CA GLU A 61 7.71 2.24 -11.05
C GLU A 61 6.39 2.14 -11.84
N THR A 62 6.30 1.18 -12.77
CA THR A 62 5.12 1.01 -13.65
C THR A 62 3.82 0.85 -12.86
N TYR A 63 3.88 0.14 -11.73
CA TYR A 63 2.71 -0.06 -10.88
C TYR A 63 2.22 1.24 -10.23
N GLU A 64 3.10 2.22 -9.95
CA GLU A 64 2.69 3.52 -9.37
C GLU A 64 1.77 4.30 -10.32
N LEU A 65 2.00 4.15 -11.63
CA LEU A 65 1.09 4.71 -12.63
C LEU A 65 -0.22 3.92 -12.71
N LEU A 66 -0.17 2.59 -12.58
CA LEU A 66 -1.36 1.74 -12.58
C LEU A 66 -2.21 1.96 -11.32
N ASP A 67 -1.57 2.15 -10.18
CA ASP A 67 -2.25 2.43 -8.92
C ASP A 67 -3.14 3.68 -9.01
N ALA A 68 -2.67 4.71 -9.72
CA ALA A 68 -3.47 5.90 -9.96
C ALA A 68 -4.78 5.63 -10.74
N MET A 69 -4.90 4.49 -11.44
CA MET A 69 -6.16 4.09 -12.09
C MET A 69 -7.18 3.53 -11.10
N TYR A 70 -6.73 3.09 -9.93
CA TYR A 70 -7.58 2.54 -8.86
C TYR A 70 -7.98 3.60 -7.82
N ASP A 71 -7.50 4.85 -7.96
CA ASP A 71 -7.90 5.97 -7.14
C ASP A 71 -9.41 6.24 -7.35
N GLY A 72 -10.25 5.47 -6.67
CA GLY A 72 -11.66 5.74 -6.46
C GLY A 72 -11.81 6.89 -5.47
N GLU A 73 -12.98 7.51 -5.41
CA GLU A 73 -13.32 8.65 -4.55
C GLU A 73 -13.16 8.38 -3.04
N ASP A 74 -12.75 7.19 -2.64
CA ASP A 74 -12.44 6.81 -1.25
C ASP A 74 -11.01 6.28 -1.17
N ASP A 75 -10.05 7.20 -1.22
CA ASP A 75 -8.60 6.95 -1.20
C ASP A 75 -8.05 6.76 0.23
N SER A 76 -8.91 6.38 1.16
CA SER A 76 -8.52 6.05 2.53
C SER A 76 -7.74 4.73 2.55
N PRO A 77 -6.49 4.72 3.03
CA PRO A 77 -5.71 3.50 3.08
C PRO A 77 -6.37 2.46 3.99
N ILE A 78 -6.45 1.23 3.50
CA ILE A 78 -6.97 0.11 4.29
C ILE A 78 -5.86 -0.45 5.17
N VAL A 79 -6.12 -0.42 6.47
CA VAL A 79 -5.26 -1.01 7.51
C VAL A 79 -6.00 -2.18 8.14
N ILE A 80 -5.36 -3.34 8.21
CA ILE A 80 -5.92 -4.48 8.94
C ILE A 80 -5.12 -4.79 10.19
N VAL A 81 -5.81 -5.29 11.20
CA VAL A 81 -5.24 -5.80 12.45
C VAL A 81 -5.67 -7.24 12.63
N VAL A 82 -4.72 -8.12 12.88
CA VAL A 82 -5.03 -9.54 13.09
C VAL A 82 -4.46 -9.98 14.43
N GLU A 83 -5.38 -10.27 15.37
CA GLU A 83 -5.10 -10.64 16.75
C GLU A 83 -6.20 -11.59 17.25
N LYS A 84 -5.81 -12.76 17.76
CA LYS A 84 -6.74 -13.82 18.19
C LYS A 84 -7.61 -13.45 19.39
N GLU A 85 -7.11 -12.60 20.28
CA GLU A 85 -7.82 -12.21 21.48
C GLU A 85 -8.71 -10.98 21.22
N GLN A 86 -10.01 -11.18 21.21
CA GLN A 86 -11.00 -10.17 20.83
C GLN A 86 -10.89 -8.87 21.64
N SER A 87 -10.54 -8.95 22.93
CA SER A 87 -10.39 -7.78 23.79
C SER A 87 -9.18 -6.93 23.37
N ILE A 88 -8.07 -7.58 23.00
CA ILE A 88 -6.85 -6.93 22.50
C ILE A 88 -7.11 -6.38 21.10
N LEU A 89 -7.72 -7.17 20.22
CA LEU A 89 -8.10 -6.78 18.86
C LEU A 89 -8.91 -5.48 18.86
N ASN A 90 -9.98 -5.41 19.66
CA ASN A 90 -10.82 -4.22 19.75
C ASN A 90 -10.03 -2.99 20.23
N SER A 91 -9.14 -3.19 21.21
CA SER A 91 -8.27 -2.11 21.72
C SER A 91 -7.28 -1.61 20.64
N PHE A 92 -6.75 -2.52 19.84
CA PHE A 92 -5.81 -2.16 18.75
C PHE A 92 -6.52 -1.46 17.60
N VAL A 93 -7.69 -1.95 17.18
CA VAL A 93 -8.51 -1.31 16.16
C VAL A 93 -8.84 0.13 16.57
N GLN A 94 -9.28 0.33 17.81
CA GLN A 94 -9.57 1.68 18.31
C GLN A 94 -8.32 2.56 18.34
N LEU A 95 -7.21 2.06 18.90
CA LEU A 95 -5.96 2.81 19.01
C LEU A 95 -5.40 3.21 17.64
N ILE A 96 -5.45 2.30 16.65
CA ILE A 96 -4.97 2.56 15.30
C ILE A 96 -5.90 3.55 14.60
N SER A 97 -7.23 3.40 14.73
CA SER A 97 -8.21 4.35 14.16
C SER A 97 -8.02 5.76 14.72
N ASP A 98 -7.79 5.89 16.04
CA ASP A 98 -7.55 7.18 16.68
C ASP A 98 -6.20 7.79 16.27
N THR A 99 -5.22 6.95 15.92
CA THR A 99 -3.87 7.39 15.55
C THR A 99 -3.76 7.74 14.06
N LEU A 100 -4.53 7.05 13.20
CA LEU A 100 -4.54 7.17 11.74
C LEU A 100 -5.96 7.49 11.26
N PRO A 101 -6.48 8.71 11.49
CA PRO A 101 -7.88 9.06 11.25
C PRO A 101 -8.29 9.00 9.77
N ASP A 102 -7.32 9.08 8.85
CA ASP A 102 -7.59 9.01 7.40
C ASP A 102 -7.61 7.56 6.88
N ALA A 103 -7.32 6.56 7.73
CA ALA A 103 -7.32 5.15 7.36
C ALA A 103 -8.64 4.45 7.70
N GLN A 104 -9.02 3.50 6.86
CA GLN A 104 -10.08 2.53 7.19
C GLN A 104 -9.44 1.34 7.92
N VAL A 105 -9.78 1.15 9.19
CA VAL A 105 -9.18 0.11 10.02
C VAL A 105 -10.15 -1.04 10.25
N PHE A 106 -9.72 -2.26 9.92
CA PHE A 106 -10.49 -3.49 10.08
C PHE A 106 -9.76 -4.48 10.98
N GLY A 107 -10.48 -5.09 11.91
CA GLY A 107 -9.95 -6.11 12.82
C GLY A 107 -10.42 -7.51 12.45
N PHE A 108 -9.54 -8.50 12.57
CA PHE A 108 -9.83 -9.90 12.32
C PHE A 108 -9.23 -10.75 13.45
N ASP A 109 -10.02 -11.66 14.01
CA ASP A 109 -9.55 -12.60 15.03
C ASP A 109 -9.11 -13.94 14.44
N THR A 110 -9.37 -14.16 13.14
CA THR A 110 -9.00 -15.36 12.43
C THR A 110 -8.18 -15.07 11.16
N PHE A 111 -7.24 -15.97 10.90
CA PHE A 111 -6.49 -16.03 9.66
C PHE A 111 -7.38 -16.05 8.41
N THR A 112 -8.44 -16.88 8.43
CA THR A 112 -9.32 -17.11 7.28
C THR A 112 -10.07 -15.84 6.86
N GLU A 113 -10.57 -15.09 7.82
CA GLU A 113 -11.30 -13.85 7.55
C GLU A 113 -10.37 -12.75 7.03
N ALA A 114 -9.21 -12.57 7.65
CA ALA A 114 -8.20 -11.63 7.19
C ALA A 114 -7.73 -11.93 5.77
N HIS A 115 -7.45 -13.22 5.46
CA HIS A 115 -7.06 -13.65 4.13
C HIS A 115 -8.18 -13.43 3.09
N ARG A 116 -9.44 -13.78 3.41
CA ARG A 116 -10.58 -13.53 2.53
C ARG A 116 -10.75 -12.04 2.24
N PHE A 117 -10.69 -11.21 3.27
CA PHE A 117 -10.81 -9.76 3.12
C PHE A 117 -9.73 -9.19 2.19
N ALA A 118 -8.49 -9.63 2.34
CA ALA A 118 -7.37 -9.18 1.52
C ALA A 118 -7.46 -9.62 0.04
N ASN A 119 -8.18 -10.71 -0.28
CA ASN A 119 -8.44 -11.08 -1.67
C ASN A 119 -9.45 -10.14 -2.36
N GLU A 120 -10.30 -9.48 -1.60
CA GLU A 120 -11.35 -8.60 -2.10
C GLU A 120 -10.97 -7.12 -1.98
N ASN A 121 -9.98 -6.79 -1.15
CA ASN A 121 -9.60 -5.42 -0.81
C ASN A 121 -8.09 -5.22 -0.90
N ARG A 122 -7.69 -4.01 -1.28
CA ARG A 122 -6.28 -3.65 -1.33
C ARG A 122 -5.79 -3.19 0.05
N VAL A 123 -5.19 -4.10 0.79
CA VAL A 123 -4.61 -3.82 2.11
C VAL A 123 -3.30 -3.05 1.96
N SER A 124 -3.23 -1.86 2.55
CA SER A 124 -2.04 -1.00 2.55
C SER A 124 -1.06 -1.35 3.66
N VAL A 125 -1.59 -1.65 4.86
CA VAL A 125 -0.81 -2.04 6.05
C VAL A 125 -1.54 -3.16 6.78
N ALA A 126 -0.81 -4.18 7.19
CA ALA A 126 -1.32 -5.26 8.03
C ALA A 126 -0.49 -5.36 9.32
N PHE A 127 -1.11 -5.06 10.46
CA PHE A 127 -0.58 -5.35 11.78
C PHE A 127 -0.97 -6.77 12.16
N ILE A 128 -0.01 -7.65 12.34
CA ILE A 128 -0.25 -9.09 12.53
C ILE A 128 0.44 -9.57 13.79
N ASP A 129 -0.31 -10.13 14.76
CA ASP A 129 0.30 -10.84 15.88
C ASP A 129 1.03 -12.09 15.36
N VAL A 130 2.30 -12.23 15.75
CA VAL A 130 3.11 -13.41 15.41
C VAL A 130 2.51 -14.68 16.01
N GLU A 131 1.89 -14.58 17.19
CA GLU A 131 1.36 -15.68 17.98
C GLU A 131 -0.13 -15.98 17.68
N LEU A 132 -0.58 -15.78 16.44
CA LEU A 132 -2.00 -16.04 16.09
C LEU A 132 -2.42 -17.47 16.46
N HIS A 133 -1.80 -18.47 15.89
CA HIS A 133 -1.85 -19.90 16.21
C HIS A 133 -0.75 -20.59 15.42
N GLU A 134 0.10 -21.42 16.05
CA GLU A 134 1.08 -22.31 15.40
C GLU A 134 1.76 -21.70 14.15
N ASP A 135 2.47 -20.59 14.29
CA ASP A 135 3.15 -19.83 13.20
C ASP A 135 2.23 -19.21 12.13
N SER A 136 0.92 -19.16 12.39
CA SER A 136 -0.05 -18.66 11.39
C SER A 136 0.13 -17.18 11.01
N GLY A 137 0.70 -16.35 11.89
CA GLY A 137 1.00 -14.94 11.60
C GLY A 137 1.99 -14.78 10.43
N PHE A 138 3.03 -15.60 10.41
CA PHE A 138 4.02 -15.61 9.31
C PHE A 138 3.43 -16.16 8.01
N ILE A 139 2.60 -17.20 8.10
CA ILE A 139 1.91 -17.76 6.93
C ILE A 139 0.96 -16.73 6.33
N LEU A 140 0.18 -16.06 7.18
CA LEU A 140 -0.71 -14.99 6.73
C LEU A 140 0.05 -13.87 6.03
N ALA A 141 1.15 -13.41 6.60
CA ALA A 141 1.99 -12.37 6.01
C ALA A 141 2.49 -12.74 4.61
N LYS A 142 2.98 -13.99 4.42
CA LYS A 142 3.39 -14.51 3.10
C LYS A 142 2.24 -14.52 2.10
N LEU A 143 1.04 -14.94 2.53
CA LEU A 143 -0.14 -14.95 1.65
C LEU A 143 -0.61 -13.53 1.29
N LEU A 144 -0.60 -12.60 2.23
CA LEU A 144 -0.92 -11.20 1.94
C LEU A 144 0.06 -10.59 0.94
N GLN A 145 1.36 -10.88 1.07
CA GLN A 145 2.37 -10.42 0.10
C GLN A 145 2.22 -11.09 -1.27
N ASN A 146 1.73 -12.33 -1.35
CA ASN A 146 1.43 -12.98 -2.62
C ASN A 146 0.21 -12.36 -3.32
N ILE A 147 -0.81 -11.95 -2.55
CA ILE A 147 -1.99 -11.23 -3.08
C ILE A 147 -1.58 -9.82 -3.53
N SER A 148 -0.87 -9.11 -2.67
CA SER A 148 -0.39 -7.75 -2.93
C SER A 148 1.05 -7.61 -2.42
N PRO A 149 2.06 -7.66 -3.30
CA PRO A 149 3.47 -7.57 -2.91
C PRO A 149 3.88 -6.29 -2.18
N ARG A 150 3.00 -5.29 -2.20
CA ARG A 150 3.22 -3.98 -1.56
C ARG A 150 2.44 -3.78 -0.28
N THR A 151 1.73 -4.78 0.19
CA THR A 151 1.17 -4.74 1.54
C THR A 151 2.31 -4.62 2.55
N ASN A 152 2.30 -3.54 3.32
CA ASN A 152 3.26 -3.37 4.42
C ASN A 152 2.87 -4.28 5.57
N ILE A 153 3.74 -5.20 5.92
CA ILE A 153 3.55 -6.09 7.06
C ILE A 153 4.27 -5.50 8.27
N VAL A 154 3.54 -5.32 9.36
CA VAL A 154 4.07 -4.93 10.67
C VAL A 154 3.72 -6.02 11.66
N PHE A 155 4.71 -6.76 12.13
CA PHE A 155 4.47 -7.78 13.13
C PHE A 155 4.30 -7.17 14.52
N LEU A 156 3.36 -7.72 15.29
CA LEU A 156 3.17 -7.46 16.69
C LEU A 156 3.72 -8.67 17.46
N THR A 157 4.62 -8.46 18.42
CA THR A 157 5.23 -9.55 19.18
C THR A 157 5.36 -9.19 20.66
N ARG A 158 5.28 -10.19 21.52
CA ARG A 158 5.60 -10.06 22.95
C ARG A 158 7.08 -10.29 23.24
N ASN A 159 7.81 -10.87 22.29
CA ASN A 159 9.22 -11.20 22.46
C ASN A 159 9.96 -11.22 21.11
N PHE A 160 10.97 -10.39 20.96
CA PHE A 160 11.82 -10.32 19.77
C PHE A 160 12.64 -11.59 19.48
N SER A 161 12.75 -12.53 20.43
CA SER A 161 13.51 -13.77 20.19
C SER A 161 12.90 -14.67 19.10
N GLN A 162 11.65 -14.43 18.70
CA GLN A 162 10.98 -15.12 17.57
C GLN A 162 11.15 -14.36 16.24
N ALA A 163 11.82 -13.23 16.25
CA ALA A 163 11.97 -12.37 15.08
C ALA A 163 12.84 -12.97 13.97
N ASP A 164 13.64 -14.00 14.23
CA ASP A 164 14.50 -14.62 13.22
C ASP A 164 13.66 -15.19 12.05
N ALA A 165 12.50 -15.78 12.33
CA ALA A 165 11.58 -16.24 11.29
C ALA A 165 10.86 -15.08 10.55
N ALA A 166 10.70 -13.94 11.22
CA ALA A 166 10.08 -12.75 10.63
C ALA A 166 10.95 -12.15 9.53
N TRP A 167 12.28 -12.20 9.66
CA TRP A 167 13.20 -11.59 8.69
C TRP A 167 13.16 -12.22 7.30
N GLU A 168 12.80 -13.51 7.19
CA GLU A 168 12.62 -14.16 5.88
C GLU A 168 11.49 -13.54 5.05
N ILE A 169 10.53 -12.88 5.71
CA ILE A 169 9.37 -12.25 5.07
C ILE A 169 9.68 -10.80 4.66
N HIS A 170 10.79 -10.25 5.14
CA HIS A 170 11.14 -8.84 4.94
C HIS A 170 9.98 -7.91 5.32
N PRO A 171 9.47 -7.93 6.56
CA PRO A 171 8.39 -7.06 6.99
C PRO A 171 8.80 -5.59 6.90
N SER A 172 7.82 -4.71 6.85
CA SER A 172 8.03 -3.26 6.93
C SER A 172 8.40 -2.81 8.34
N GLY A 173 7.98 -3.57 9.35
CA GLY A 173 8.29 -3.28 10.74
C GLY A 173 7.96 -4.43 11.69
N CYS A 174 8.40 -4.27 12.94
CA CYS A 174 8.09 -5.19 14.03
C CYS A 174 7.97 -4.39 15.34
N VAL A 175 6.82 -4.50 15.99
CA VAL A 175 6.51 -3.76 17.23
C VAL A 175 6.44 -4.72 18.41
N GLU A 176 7.25 -4.45 19.44
CA GLU A 176 7.13 -5.12 20.72
C GLU A 176 5.95 -4.55 21.50
N MET A 177 5.11 -5.45 22.03
CA MET A 177 3.98 -5.09 22.87
C MET A 177 4.42 -4.40 24.18
N PRO A 178 3.64 -3.48 24.71
CA PRO A 178 2.32 -3.05 24.26
C PRO A 178 2.38 -2.11 23.04
N LEU A 179 1.36 -2.20 22.18
CA LEU A 179 1.16 -1.27 21.08
C LEU A 179 0.78 0.11 21.62
N THR A 180 1.41 1.17 21.11
CA THR A 180 1.14 2.56 21.51
C THR A 180 0.99 3.44 20.27
N ALA A 181 0.31 4.59 20.40
CA ALA A 181 0.15 5.54 19.31
C ALA A 181 1.50 6.04 18.76
N GLU A 182 2.51 6.17 19.63
CA GLU A 182 3.86 6.58 19.22
C GLU A 182 4.52 5.52 18.33
N LYS A 183 4.44 4.24 18.72
CA LYS A 183 4.96 3.12 17.92
C LYS A 183 4.23 3.00 16.58
N ILE A 184 2.91 3.17 16.54
CA ILE A 184 2.14 3.18 15.30
C ILE A 184 2.64 4.29 14.38
N ARG A 185 2.79 5.52 14.86
CA ARG A 185 3.31 6.63 14.05
C ARG A 185 4.73 6.38 13.56
N GLN A 186 5.59 5.83 14.42
CA GLN A 186 6.97 5.50 14.06
C GLN A 186 7.03 4.46 12.94
N GLU A 187 6.27 3.38 13.05
CA GLU A 187 6.24 2.33 12.02
C GLU A 187 5.62 2.85 10.71
N THR A 188 4.50 3.60 10.80
CA THR A 188 3.84 4.13 9.60
C THR A 188 4.65 5.22 8.90
N ALA A 189 5.53 5.92 9.59
CA ALA A 189 6.48 6.86 8.98
C ALA A 189 7.62 6.16 8.23
N ASN A 190 7.93 4.90 8.56
CA ASN A 190 9.07 4.16 8.02
C ASN A 190 8.66 2.94 7.17
N LEU A 191 7.44 2.92 6.65
CA LEU A 191 6.94 1.82 5.82
C LEU A 191 7.82 1.59 4.60
N ARG A 192 8.06 0.33 4.27
CA ARG A 192 8.81 -0.09 3.09
C ARG A 192 8.18 0.43 1.79
N TYR A 193 6.86 0.42 1.74
CA TYR A 193 6.09 0.95 0.63
C TYR A 193 5.30 2.16 1.12
N PRO A 194 5.60 3.38 0.62
CA PRO A 194 4.89 4.58 1.02
C PRO A 194 3.38 4.45 0.79
N VAL A 195 2.60 4.86 1.79
CA VAL A 195 1.13 4.86 1.74
C VAL A 195 0.66 6.31 1.79
N ARG A 196 -0.14 6.72 0.80
CA ARG A 196 -0.74 8.07 0.79
C ARG A 196 -1.78 8.17 1.89
N ASN A 197 -1.97 9.37 2.41
CA ASN A 197 -2.98 9.68 3.42
C ASN A 197 -2.90 8.81 4.69
N LEU A 198 -1.71 8.35 5.07
CA LEU A 198 -1.46 7.61 6.29
C LEU A 198 -0.66 8.49 7.27
N LYS A 199 -1.27 9.61 7.69
CA LYS A 199 -0.62 10.55 8.62
C LYS A 199 -1.48 10.81 9.83
#